data_3f59f405df8b3415f6dd982d90451147
#
_entry.id   3f59f405df8b3415f6dd982d90451147
#
_cell.length_a   1.000
_cell.length_b   1.000
_cell.length_c   1.000
_cell.angle_alpha   90.00
_cell.angle_beta   90.00
_cell.angle_gamma   90.00
#
_symmetry.space_group_name_H-M   'P 1'
#
loop_
_entity.id
_entity.type
_entity.pdbx_description
1 polymer ?
#
loop_
_entity_poly.entity_id
_entity_poly.type
_entity_poly.pdbx_seq_one_letter_code
_entity_poly.pdbx_strand_id
1 'polypeptide(L)'
;VLALAGFNPEQLLCKSGRRLRFFLNGESRTVPGGTGKPAEIKVNGRPESLNGIVSPGDRLTVVPAENGEDARAVCGDLLSRFPPAILKHDGEVHRIYPKIRINGEPADETTQINDGDRVEITMDCTVSDIARRFGIDTEQYSIEINGSKKEPAYRIQCGEVIECRPGMKDMGAEKEPEPEKNASVQEVSQESHDFGMTVPVPGNSAASGSGVNVTVNGKRMNLPLKDDHIIFVDIFNYIDFDLSKPKGSIVLKLNGRDAGYTDPIKDGDVIDIYWQK
;
A
#
# COMPACT_ATOMS: atom_id res chain seq x y z
N VAL A 1 -27.50 33.12 -30.77
CA VAL A 1 -26.36 33.98 -31.07
C VAL A 1 -25.12 33.10 -31.35
N LEU A 2 -24.68 32.23 -30.48
CA LEU A 2 -23.47 31.42 -30.67
C LEU A 2 -23.52 30.56 -31.93
N ALA A 3 -24.66 29.90 -32.20
CA ALA A 3 -24.85 29.11 -33.44
C ALA A 3 -24.77 30.01 -34.70
N LEU A 4 -25.29 31.23 -34.64
CA LEU A 4 -25.22 32.19 -35.74
C LEU A 4 -23.79 32.71 -35.94
N ALA A 5 -22.98 32.74 -34.89
CA ALA A 5 -21.55 33.06 -34.93
C ALA A 5 -20.66 31.87 -35.35
N GLY A 6 -21.26 30.76 -35.76
CA GLY A 6 -20.54 29.58 -36.25
C GLY A 6 -20.03 28.63 -35.20
N PHE A 7 -20.38 28.80 -33.91
CA PHE A 7 -20.04 27.85 -32.87
C PHE A 7 -21.01 26.67 -32.86
N ASN A 8 -20.45 25.48 -32.93
CA ASN A 8 -21.19 24.22 -32.82
C ASN A 8 -21.38 23.83 -31.33
N PRO A 9 -22.47 23.18 -30.95
CA PRO A 9 -22.68 22.73 -29.57
C PRO A 9 -21.55 21.88 -28.99
N GLU A 10 -20.86 21.12 -29.82
CA GLU A 10 -19.70 20.31 -29.39
C GLU A 10 -18.48 21.15 -28.96
N GLN A 11 -18.38 22.39 -29.45
CA GLN A 11 -17.31 23.32 -29.03
C GLN A 11 -17.62 24.06 -27.73
N LEU A 12 -18.87 23.98 -27.27
CA LEU A 12 -19.35 24.66 -26.06
C LEU A 12 -19.49 23.69 -24.88
N LEU A 13 -19.70 22.41 -25.16
CA LEU A 13 -19.91 21.35 -24.17
C LEU A 13 -18.73 20.40 -24.16
N CYS A 14 -18.03 20.30 -23.02
CA CYS A 14 -16.96 19.34 -22.87
C CYS A 14 -17.53 17.94 -22.62
N LYS A 15 -16.81 16.93 -23.11
CA LYS A 15 -17.05 15.52 -22.80
C LYS A 15 -15.96 15.04 -21.86
N SER A 16 -16.32 14.18 -20.90
CA SER A 16 -15.31 13.45 -20.12
C SER A 16 -14.61 12.44 -21.03
N GLY A 17 -13.34 12.20 -20.78
CA GLY A 17 -12.58 11.15 -21.45
C GLY A 17 -13.18 9.77 -21.19
N ARG A 18 -12.93 8.84 -22.08
CA ARG A 18 -13.38 7.44 -21.91
C ARG A 18 -12.68 6.80 -20.73
N ARG A 19 -13.42 6.04 -19.95
CA ARG A 19 -12.88 5.19 -18.88
C ARG A 19 -12.20 3.97 -19.49
N LEU A 20 -11.18 3.46 -18.82
CA LEU A 20 -10.50 2.20 -19.12
C LEU A 20 -10.99 1.14 -18.11
N ARG A 21 -11.48 0.01 -18.58
CA ARG A 21 -11.89 -1.13 -17.75
C ARG A 21 -11.07 -2.35 -18.11
N PHE A 22 -10.55 -3.04 -17.12
CA PHE A 22 -9.77 -4.26 -17.28
C PHE A 22 -9.98 -5.19 -16.07
N PHE A 23 -9.46 -6.40 -16.15
CA PHE A 23 -9.47 -7.36 -15.04
C PHE A 23 -8.07 -7.50 -14.48
N LEU A 24 -7.91 -7.35 -13.16
CA LEU A 24 -6.65 -7.56 -12.44
C LEU A 24 -6.82 -8.76 -11.52
N ASN A 25 -6.07 -9.85 -11.79
CA ASN A 25 -6.19 -11.13 -11.08
C ASN A 25 -7.65 -11.61 -10.94
N GLY A 26 -8.46 -11.43 -12.01
CA GLY A 26 -9.87 -11.79 -12.07
C GLY A 26 -10.85 -10.74 -11.54
N GLU A 27 -10.39 -9.70 -10.87
CA GLU A 27 -11.24 -8.61 -10.38
C GLU A 27 -11.35 -7.46 -11.37
N SER A 28 -12.56 -6.96 -11.60
CA SER A 28 -12.79 -5.81 -12.47
C SER A 28 -12.22 -4.54 -11.87
N ARG A 29 -11.47 -3.79 -12.66
CA ARG A 29 -10.90 -2.48 -12.34
C ARG A 29 -11.34 -1.45 -13.36
N THR A 30 -11.49 -0.20 -12.90
CA THR A 30 -11.85 0.93 -13.77
C THR A 30 -10.96 2.12 -13.44
N VAL A 31 -10.34 2.67 -14.46
CA VAL A 31 -9.62 3.95 -14.40
C VAL A 31 -10.50 5.00 -15.09
N PRO A 32 -10.90 6.08 -14.42
CA PRO A 32 -11.71 7.12 -15.02
C PRO A 32 -10.91 7.91 -16.05
N GLY A 33 -11.56 8.38 -17.10
CA GLY A 33 -10.98 9.39 -18.00
C GLY A 33 -10.95 10.76 -17.34
N GLY A 34 -10.19 11.67 -17.95
CA GLY A 34 -10.07 13.05 -17.49
C GLY A 34 -11.40 13.81 -17.58
N THR A 35 -11.56 14.81 -16.72
CA THR A 35 -12.69 15.75 -16.79
C THR A 35 -12.39 16.80 -17.84
N GLY A 36 -13.32 17.06 -18.75
CA GLY A 36 -13.18 18.16 -19.72
C GLY A 36 -13.34 19.53 -19.04
N LYS A 37 -12.85 20.56 -19.72
CA LYS A 37 -13.05 21.95 -19.32
C LYS A 37 -14.21 22.54 -20.11
N PRO A 38 -15.23 23.16 -19.49
CA PRO A 38 -16.31 23.79 -20.19
C PRO A 38 -15.81 25.03 -20.96
N ALA A 39 -16.55 25.43 -21.99
CA ALA A 39 -16.26 26.68 -22.71
C ALA A 39 -16.34 27.87 -21.75
N GLU A 40 -15.40 28.81 -21.90
CA GLU A 40 -15.48 30.11 -21.23
C GLU A 40 -16.16 31.11 -22.15
N ILE A 41 -17.27 31.70 -21.69
CA ILE A 41 -18.01 32.73 -22.42
C ILE A 41 -17.90 34.02 -21.64
N LYS A 42 -17.56 35.10 -22.32
CA LYS A 42 -17.50 36.44 -21.75
C LYS A 42 -18.32 37.40 -22.60
N VAL A 43 -19.16 38.20 -21.96
CA VAL A 43 -19.89 39.30 -22.55
C VAL A 43 -19.29 40.61 -22.03
N ASN A 44 -18.79 41.45 -22.91
CA ASN A 44 -18.09 42.69 -22.54
C ASN A 44 -16.96 42.48 -21.51
N GLY A 45 -16.24 41.37 -21.65
CA GLY A 45 -15.14 40.98 -20.77
C GLY A 45 -15.56 40.35 -19.42
N ARG A 46 -16.84 40.21 -19.12
CA ARG A 46 -17.36 39.58 -17.90
C ARG A 46 -17.77 38.13 -18.18
N PRO A 47 -17.45 37.17 -17.30
CA PRO A 47 -17.90 35.79 -17.45
C PRO A 47 -19.42 35.72 -17.53
N GLU A 48 -19.92 34.89 -18.44
CA GLU A 48 -21.35 34.68 -18.64
C GLU A 48 -21.64 33.18 -18.88
N SER A 49 -22.86 32.74 -18.62
CA SER A 49 -23.30 31.39 -18.87
C SER A 49 -23.77 31.17 -20.30
N LEU A 50 -23.92 29.91 -20.73
CA LEU A 50 -24.49 29.53 -22.04
C LEU A 50 -25.90 30.07 -22.24
N ASN A 51 -26.65 30.34 -21.16
CA ASN A 51 -28.01 30.87 -21.19
C ASN A 51 -28.05 32.39 -20.95
N GLY A 52 -26.88 33.05 -20.92
CA GLY A 52 -26.80 34.48 -20.75
C GLY A 52 -27.47 35.26 -21.86
N ILE A 53 -28.09 36.39 -21.51
CA ILE A 53 -28.76 37.28 -22.46
C ILE A 53 -27.72 38.23 -23.05
N VAL A 54 -27.71 38.34 -24.35
CA VAL A 54 -26.86 39.30 -25.07
C VAL A 54 -27.69 40.32 -25.79
N SER A 55 -27.23 41.58 -25.84
CA SER A 55 -27.88 42.71 -26.45
C SER A 55 -27.15 43.16 -27.76
N PRO A 56 -27.81 43.83 -28.66
CA PRO A 56 -27.14 44.42 -29.79
C PRO A 56 -25.99 45.34 -29.36
N GLY A 57 -24.83 45.15 -29.93
CA GLY A 57 -23.62 45.91 -29.59
C GLY A 57 -22.70 45.25 -28.54
N ASP A 58 -23.14 44.19 -27.89
CA ASP A 58 -22.30 43.46 -26.96
C ASP A 58 -21.13 42.74 -27.66
N ARG A 59 -19.96 42.76 -27.02
CA ARG A 59 -18.77 42.04 -27.46
C ARG A 59 -18.74 40.67 -26.80
N LEU A 60 -18.85 39.62 -27.63
CA LEU A 60 -18.80 38.24 -27.19
C LEU A 60 -17.38 37.65 -27.38
N THR A 61 -16.83 37.02 -26.37
CA THR A 61 -15.58 36.24 -26.42
C THR A 61 -15.87 34.84 -25.98
N VAL A 62 -15.48 33.85 -26.78
CA VAL A 62 -15.67 32.44 -26.50
C VAL A 62 -14.34 31.72 -26.59
N VAL A 63 -13.97 31.02 -25.51
CA VAL A 63 -12.90 30.00 -25.51
C VAL A 63 -13.61 28.65 -25.60
N PRO A 64 -13.33 27.86 -26.64
CA PRO A 64 -13.99 26.58 -26.81
C PRO A 64 -13.74 25.63 -25.63
N ALA A 65 -14.68 24.71 -25.40
CA ALA A 65 -14.51 23.64 -24.44
C ALA A 65 -13.40 22.65 -24.84
N GLU A 66 -12.70 22.11 -23.86
CA GLU A 66 -11.71 21.05 -24.07
C GLU A 66 -12.29 19.74 -23.54
N ASN A 67 -12.23 18.68 -24.35
CA ASN A 67 -12.62 17.36 -23.88
C ASN A 67 -11.57 16.80 -22.91
N GLY A 68 -12.02 15.99 -21.95
CA GLY A 68 -11.14 15.24 -21.08
C GLY A 68 -10.36 14.17 -21.86
N GLU A 69 -9.16 13.88 -21.44
CA GLU A 69 -8.35 12.81 -22.02
C GLU A 69 -8.90 11.43 -21.68
N ASP A 70 -8.79 10.49 -22.60
CA ASP A 70 -9.12 9.09 -22.35
C ASP A 70 -8.17 8.52 -21.28
N ALA A 71 -8.70 7.65 -20.42
CA ALA A 71 -7.91 6.97 -19.41
C ALA A 71 -6.82 6.11 -20.05
N ARG A 72 -5.64 6.11 -19.45
CA ARG A 72 -4.51 5.28 -19.83
C ARG A 72 -3.95 4.64 -18.56
N ALA A 73 -3.42 3.43 -18.67
CA ALA A 73 -2.69 2.76 -17.61
C ALA A 73 -1.62 1.86 -18.24
N VAL A 74 -0.52 1.69 -17.54
CA VAL A 74 0.51 0.69 -17.83
C VAL A 74 0.61 -0.30 -16.69
N CYS A 75 1.20 -1.47 -16.94
CA CYS A 75 1.35 -2.50 -15.90
C CYS A 75 2.12 -2.00 -14.68
N GLY A 76 3.09 -1.11 -14.88
CA GLY A 76 3.87 -0.49 -13.81
C GLY A 76 3.03 0.24 -12.77
N ASP A 77 1.92 0.88 -13.19
CA ASP A 77 0.99 1.60 -12.29
C ASP A 77 0.36 0.65 -11.24
N LEU A 78 0.34 -0.65 -11.54
CA LEU A 78 -0.25 -1.67 -10.66
C LEU A 78 0.76 -2.28 -9.70
N LEU A 79 2.07 -2.24 -10.00
CA LEU A 79 3.11 -2.96 -9.25
C LEU A 79 3.25 -2.49 -7.80
N SER A 80 2.87 -1.27 -7.47
CA SER A 80 2.87 -0.78 -6.10
C SER A 80 2.01 -1.64 -5.15
N ARG A 81 1.04 -2.36 -5.69
CA ARG A 81 0.15 -3.28 -4.95
C ARG A 81 0.70 -4.71 -4.85
N PHE A 82 1.77 -5.01 -5.57
CA PHE A 82 2.38 -6.34 -5.66
C PHE A 82 3.88 -6.25 -5.36
N PRO A 83 4.26 -5.95 -4.11
CA PRO A 83 5.65 -5.81 -3.74
C PRO A 83 6.41 -7.11 -3.97
N PRO A 84 7.72 -7.05 -4.28
CA PRO A 84 8.55 -8.23 -4.43
C PRO A 84 8.60 -9.04 -3.13
N ALA A 85 8.74 -10.36 -3.24
CA ALA A 85 9.13 -11.16 -2.09
C ALA A 85 10.61 -10.97 -1.79
N ILE A 86 10.97 -11.03 -0.51
CA ILE A 86 12.33 -10.79 -0.03
C ILE A 86 12.94 -12.11 0.44
N LEU A 87 13.96 -12.57 -0.23
CA LEU A 87 14.73 -13.73 0.20
C LEU A 87 16.00 -13.27 0.94
N LYS A 88 16.17 -13.77 2.17
CA LYS A 88 17.38 -13.60 2.99
C LYS A 88 18.10 -14.93 3.08
N HIS A 89 19.28 -15.01 2.51
CA HIS A 89 20.12 -16.21 2.48
C HIS A 89 21.59 -15.83 2.57
N ASP A 90 22.35 -16.49 3.44
CA ASP A 90 23.80 -16.29 3.66
C ASP A 90 24.24 -14.82 3.83
N GLY A 91 23.40 -14.02 4.51
CA GLY A 91 23.66 -12.59 4.72
C GLY A 91 23.32 -11.70 3.53
N GLU A 92 22.93 -12.27 2.41
CA GLU A 92 22.47 -11.54 1.23
C GLU A 92 20.95 -11.37 1.21
N VAL A 93 20.50 -10.30 0.57
CA VAL A 93 19.07 -9.98 0.42
C VAL A 93 18.73 -9.91 -1.07
N HIS A 94 17.88 -10.82 -1.52
CA HIS A 94 17.44 -10.88 -2.92
C HIS A 94 15.96 -10.46 -3.01
N ARG A 95 15.63 -9.68 -4.05
CA ARG A 95 14.24 -9.32 -4.38
C ARG A 95 13.74 -10.20 -5.52
N ILE A 96 12.59 -10.82 -5.30
CA ILE A 96 11.93 -11.69 -6.28
C ILE A 96 10.67 -10.96 -6.73
N TYR A 97 10.69 -10.46 -7.96
CA TYR A 97 9.60 -9.67 -8.52
C TYR A 97 8.50 -10.58 -9.07
N PRO A 98 7.23 -10.17 -9.00
CA PRO A 98 6.13 -10.89 -9.62
C PRO A 98 6.26 -10.87 -11.15
N LYS A 99 5.69 -11.87 -11.79
CA LYS A 99 5.52 -11.93 -13.24
C LYS A 99 4.24 -11.24 -13.63
N ILE A 100 4.29 -10.53 -14.75
CA ILE A 100 3.15 -9.84 -15.35
C ILE A 100 2.76 -10.57 -16.62
N ARG A 101 1.46 -10.78 -16.80
CA ARG A 101 0.88 -11.29 -18.04
C ARG A 101 -0.34 -10.45 -18.40
N ILE A 102 -0.53 -10.21 -19.70
CA ILE A 102 -1.75 -9.64 -20.25
C ILE A 102 -2.35 -10.65 -21.23
N ASN A 103 -3.60 -11.03 -21.00
CA ASN A 103 -4.32 -12.03 -21.82
C ASN A 103 -3.57 -13.37 -21.95
N GLY A 104 -2.80 -13.74 -20.91
CA GLY A 104 -1.97 -14.94 -20.86
C GLY A 104 -0.55 -14.77 -21.41
N GLU A 105 -0.24 -13.71 -22.15
CA GLU A 105 1.08 -13.43 -22.69
C GLU A 105 1.97 -12.66 -21.71
N PRO A 106 3.29 -12.93 -21.66
CA PRO A 106 4.21 -12.19 -20.82
C PRO A 106 4.19 -10.69 -21.16
N ALA A 107 4.22 -9.85 -20.14
CA ALA A 107 4.26 -8.41 -20.25
C ALA A 107 5.29 -7.82 -19.28
N ASP A 108 5.65 -6.57 -19.48
CA ASP A 108 6.52 -5.79 -18.61
C ASP A 108 5.81 -4.59 -18.01
N GLU A 109 6.51 -3.84 -17.15
CA GLU A 109 5.97 -2.67 -16.48
C GLU A 109 5.56 -1.53 -17.43
N THR A 110 6.14 -1.46 -18.62
CA THR A 110 5.85 -0.42 -19.63
C THR A 110 4.67 -0.78 -20.55
N THR A 111 4.23 -2.03 -20.47
CA THR A 111 3.16 -2.54 -21.35
C THR A 111 1.84 -1.84 -21.05
N GLN A 112 1.23 -1.25 -22.09
CA GLN A 112 -0.03 -0.54 -21.99
C GLN A 112 -1.19 -1.54 -21.80
N ILE A 113 -2.12 -1.17 -20.90
CA ILE A 113 -3.36 -1.91 -20.63
C ILE A 113 -4.47 -1.32 -21.49
N ASN A 114 -5.21 -2.17 -22.21
CA ASN A 114 -6.34 -1.79 -23.04
C ASN A 114 -7.67 -2.15 -22.38
N ASP A 115 -8.77 -1.57 -22.90
CA ASP A 115 -10.12 -1.86 -22.40
C ASP A 115 -10.47 -3.33 -22.64
N GLY A 116 -10.86 -4.01 -21.56
CA GLY A 116 -11.19 -5.44 -21.57
C GLY A 116 -10.03 -6.39 -21.30
N ASP A 117 -8.78 -5.91 -21.18
CA ASP A 117 -7.63 -6.79 -20.92
C ASP A 117 -7.74 -7.53 -19.59
N ARG A 118 -7.14 -8.72 -19.56
CA ARG A 118 -6.94 -9.54 -18.36
C ARG A 118 -5.47 -9.46 -17.95
N VAL A 119 -5.19 -8.70 -16.89
CA VAL A 119 -3.87 -8.52 -16.31
C VAL A 119 -3.72 -9.50 -15.15
N GLU A 120 -2.69 -10.31 -15.18
CA GLU A 120 -2.30 -11.23 -14.11
C GLU A 120 -0.94 -10.82 -13.58
N ILE A 121 -0.86 -10.58 -12.26
CA ILE A 121 0.38 -10.27 -11.55
C ILE A 121 0.52 -11.27 -10.42
N THR A 122 1.46 -12.20 -10.57
CA THR A 122 1.63 -13.34 -9.64
C THR A 122 3.09 -13.66 -9.41
N MET A 123 3.40 -14.27 -8.27
CA MET A 123 4.78 -14.71 -7.96
C MET A 123 5.19 -16.00 -8.68
N ASP A 124 4.32 -16.72 -9.31
CA ASP A 124 4.54 -17.92 -10.14
C ASP A 124 5.81 -18.76 -9.77
N CYS A 125 6.04 -18.93 -8.48
CA CYS A 125 7.13 -19.73 -7.94
C CYS A 125 6.76 -20.35 -6.60
N THR A 126 7.34 -21.52 -6.32
CA THR A 126 7.19 -22.25 -5.05
C THR A 126 8.45 -22.12 -4.19
N VAL A 127 8.36 -22.56 -2.92
CA VAL A 127 9.52 -22.69 -2.05
C VAL A 127 10.60 -23.57 -2.71
N SER A 128 10.21 -24.68 -3.35
CA SER A 128 11.12 -25.56 -4.07
C SER A 128 11.81 -24.88 -5.25
N ASP A 129 11.09 -24.00 -5.97
CA ASP A 129 11.69 -23.24 -7.08
C ASP A 129 12.73 -22.23 -6.59
N ILE A 130 12.46 -21.58 -5.44
CA ILE A 130 13.41 -20.68 -4.78
C ILE A 130 14.65 -21.46 -4.34
N ALA A 131 14.48 -22.58 -3.64
CA ALA A 131 15.60 -23.42 -3.21
C ALA A 131 16.51 -23.79 -4.40
N ARG A 132 15.93 -24.27 -5.48
CA ARG A 132 16.64 -24.65 -6.70
C ARG A 132 17.34 -23.46 -7.37
N ARG A 133 16.66 -22.33 -7.49
CA ARG A 133 17.18 -21.14 -8.17
C ARG A 133 18.38 -20.52 -7.46
N PHE A 134 18.37 -20.54 -6.12
CA PHE A 134 19.40 -19.93 -5.28
C PHE A 134 20.38 -20.96 -4.70
N GLY A 135 20.30 -22.24 -5.11
CA GLY A 135 21.21 -23.30 -4.67
C GLY A 135 21.11 -23.60 -3.18
N ILE A 136 19.94 -23.36 -2.56
CA ILE A 136 19.71 -23.58 -1.13
C ILE A 136 19.54 -25.07 -0.89
N ASP A 137 20.46 -25.64 -0.12
CA ASP A 137 20.39 -27.04 0.30
C ASP A 137 19.35 -27.20 1.42
N THR A 138 18.20 -27.77 1.08
CA THR A 138 17.08 -27.96 2.00
C THR A 138 17.34 -29.04 3.09
N GLU A 139 18.45 -29.80 3.00
CA GLU A 139 18.90 -30.68 4.06
C GLU A 139 19.71 -29.93 5.12
N GLN A 140 20.37 -28.83 4.72
CA GLN A 140 21.18 -28.00 5.60
C GLN A 140 20.44 -26.74 6.08
N TYR A 141 19.46 -26.25 5.31
CA TYR A 141 18.70 -25.04 5.61
C TYR A 141 17.21 -25.33 5.73
N SER A 142 16.59 -24.74 6.74
CA SER A 142 15.14 -24.62 6.85
C SER A 142 14.69 -23.33 6.19
N ILE A 143 13.72 -23.41 5.27
CA ILE A 143 13.13 -22.25 4.62
C ILE A 143 11.85 -21.86 5.35
N GLU A 144 11.83 -20.66 5.89
CA GLU A 144 10.70 -20.09 6.59
C GLU A 144 10.10 -18.92 5.77
N ILE A 145 8.77 -18.87 5.72
CA ILE A 145 8.02 -17.75 5.11
C ILE A 145 7.33 -17.00 6.23
N ASN A 146 7.67 -15.70 6.37
CA ASN A 146 7.15 -14.86 7.46
C ASN A 146 7.30 -15.53 8.86
N GLY A 147 8.44 -16.17 9.10
CA GLY A 147 8.76 -16.86 10.35
C GLY A 147 8.09 -18.22 10.55
N SER A 148 7.44 -18.78 9.53
CA SER A 148 6.79 -20.10 9.59
C SER A 148 7.34 -21.03 8.52
N LYS A 149 7.71 -22.26 8.91
CA LYS A 149 8.12 -23.29 7.94
C LYS A 149 6.95 -23.64 7.03
N LYS A 150 7.21 -23.69 5.72
CA LYS A 150 6.21 -24.04 4.69
C LYS A 150 6.66 -25.27 3.92
N GLU A 151 5.67 -25.97 3.36
CA GLU A 151 5.89 -27.09 2.46
C GLU A 151 6.62 -26.68 1.18
N PRO A 152 7.43 -27.55 0.56
CA PRO A 152 8.15 -27.26 -0.69
C PRO A 152 7.24 -26.79 -1.83
N ALA A 153 6.00 -27.25 -1.87
CA ALA A 153 4.99 -26.89 -2.86
C ALA A 153 4.25 -25.57 -2.56
N TYR A 154 4.53 -24.92 -1.43
CA TYR A 154 3.91 -23.66 -1.08
C TYR A 154 4.22 -22.61 -2.13
N ARG A 155 3.19 -21.93 -2.66
CA ARG A 155 3.32 -20.84 -3.63
C ARG A 155 3.60 -19.54 -2.91
N ILE A 156 4.75 -18.94 -3.24
CA ILE A 156 5.17 -17.64 -2.69
C ILE A 156 4.16 -16.57 -3.08
N GLN A 157 3.88 -15.66 -2.16
CA GLN A 157 3.00 -14.51 -2.39
C GLN A 157 3.82 -13.22 -2.46
N CYS A 158 3.24 -12.19 -3.10
CA CYS A 158 3.87 -10.87 -3.13
C CYS A 158 4.04 -10.33 -1.70
N GLY A 159 5.20 -9.73 -1.43
CA GLY A 159 5.53 -9.13 -0.14
C GLY A 159 5.94 -10.10 0.97
N GLU A 160 5.99 -11.40 0.72
CA GLU A 160 6.47 -12.36 1.71
C GLU A 160 7.97 -12.25 1.95
N VAL A 161 8.37 -12.51 3.19
CA VAL A 161 9.79 -12.60 3.59
C VAL A 161 10.15 -14.06 3.73
N ILE A 162 11.17 -14.47 2.99
CA ILE A 162 11.71 -15.82 2.92
C ILE A 162 13.04 -15.79 3.64
N GLU A 163 13.18 -16.55 4.72
CA GLU A 163 14.41 -16.67 5.50
C GLU A 163 14.93 -18.10 5.46
N CYS A 164 16.21 -18.23 5.10
CA CYS A 164 16.91 -19.50 5.15
C CYS A 164 17.72 -19.55 6.43
N ARG A 165 17.36 -20.47 7.33
CA ARG A 165 18.08 -20.69 8.59
C ARG A 165 18.80 -22.02 8.54
N PRO A 166 20.04 -22.12 9.07
CA PRO A 166 20.69 -23.42 9.22
C PRO A 166 19.78 -24.38 9.96
N GLY A 167 19.50 -25.53 9.34
CA GLY A 167 18.72 -26.58 9.98
C GLY A 167 19.50 -27.10 11.18
N MET A 168 18.92 -27.04 12.37
CA MET A 168 19.42 -27.83 13.48
C MET A 168 19.22 -29.30 13.08
N LYS A 169 20.32 -30.01 12.79
CA LYS A 169 20.28 -31.47 12.80
C LYS A 169 19.78 -31.83 14.19
N ASP A 170 18.68 -32.57 14.25
CA ASP A 170 18.20 -33.19 15.49
C ASP A 170 19.38 -33.88 16.20
N MET A 171 20.04 -33.14 17.07
CA MET A 171 20.85 -33.78 18.11
C MET A 171 19.82 -34.33 19.11
N GLY A 172 19.65 -35.64 19.03
CA GLY A 172 18.72 -36.50 19.71
C GLY A 172 18.05 -35.91 20.93
N ALA A 173 16.74 -36.04 20.94
CA ALA A 173 15.93 -35.77 22.12
C ALA A 173 16.53 -36.46 23.35
N GLU A 174 17.25 -35.69 24.16
CA GLU A 174 17.44 -36.09 25.56
C GLU A 174 16.06 -36.01 26.21
N LYS A 175 15.60 -37.21 26.61
CA LYS A 175 14.41 -37.41 27.43
C LYS A 175 14.49 -36.46 28.62
N GLU A 176 13.59 -35.51 28.72
CA GLU A 176 13.29 -34.85 29.99
C GLU A 176 12.95 -35.91 31.03
N PRO A 177 13.55 -35.88 32.23
CA PRO A 177 13.13 -36.76 33.31
C PRO A 177 11.75 -36.30 33.81
N GLU A 178 10.82 -37.26 33.90
CA GLU A 178 9.50 -37.06 34.49
C GLU A 178 9.63 -36.46 35.92
N PRO A 179 8.80 -35.49 36.28
CA PRO A 179 8.78 -34.98 37.64
C PRO A 179 8.08 -36.00 38.56
N GLU A 180 8.85 -36.55 39.52
CA GLU A 180 8.30 -37.32 40.62
C GLU A 180 7.29 -36.48 41.41
N LYS A 181 6.11 -37.07 41.56
CA LYS A 181 5.07 -36.61 42.49
C LYS A 181 5.56 -36.84 43.93
N ASN A 182 5.67 -35.76 44.70
CA ASN A 182 5.43 -35.87 46.13
C ASN A 182 4.69 -34.66 46.68
N ALA A 183 3.62 -34.99 47.35
CA ALA A 183 2.67 -34.13 47.98
C ALA A 183 3.21 -33.48 49.25
N SER A 184 2.79 -32.28 49.57
CA SER A 184 2.00 -31.93 50.79
C SER A 184 1.95 -30.42 51.03
N VAL A 185 0.76 -29.94 50.97
CA VAL A 185 0.05 -28.95 51.78
C VAL A 185 0.88 -28.08 52.76
N GLN A 186 0.77 -26.76 52.63
CA GLN A 186 0.22 -25.90 53.71
C GLN A 186 -0.01 -24.47 53.19
N GLU A 187 -1.25 -24.01 53.31
CA GLU A 187 -1.71 -22.64 53.31
C GLU A 187 -1.12 -21.85 54.47
N VAL A 188 -0.75 -20.59 54.30
CA VAL A 188 -1.04 -19.50 55.24
C VAL A 188 -1.07 -18.15 54.51
N SER A 189 -2.05 -17.39 54.89
CA SER A 189 -2.62 -16.14 54.47
C SER A 189 -1.76 -14.88 54.62
N GLN A 190 -2.09 -13.85 53.79
CA GLN A 190 -2.18 -12.40 54.09
C GLN A 190 -0.92 -11.66 54.56
N GLU A 191 -0.54 -10.58 53.97
CA GLU A 191 -1.08 -9.22 54.01
C GLU A 191 -0.27 -8.23 53.14
N SER A 192 -0.98 -7.22 52.67
CA SER A 192 -0.55 -6.02 51.99
C SER A 192 0.59 -5.24 52.63
N HIS A 193 1.46 -4.58 51.87
CA HIS A 193 1.78 -3.16 52.03
C HIS A 193 2.54 -2.59 50.83
N ASP A 194 2.06 -1.49 50.40
CA ASP A 194 2.51 -0.46 49.52
C ASP A 194 3.92 0.07 49.85
N PHE A 195 4.77 0.33 48.90
CA PHE A 195 5.56 1.57 48.76
C PHE A 195 6.50 1.47 47.53
N GLY A 196 6.40 2.49 46.71
CA GLY A 196 7.16 2.73 45.50
C GLY A 196 8.68 2.82 45.65
N MET A 197 9.31 2.68 44.53
CA MET A 197 10.40 3.58 44.05
C MET A 197 10.95 3.05 42.72
N THR A 198 11.03 3.96 41.81
CA THR A 198 11.70 3.94 40.54
C THR A 198 13.16 3.49 40.59
N VAL A 199 13.60 2.63 39.68
CA VAL A 199 14.97 2.69 39.15
C VAL A 199 14.94 2.26 37.67
N PRO A 200 15.73 2.91 36.80
CA PRO A 200 15.67 2.72 35.34
C PRO A 200 16.50 1.50 34.94
N VAL A 201 15.95 0.74 34.01
CA VAL A 201 16.72 -0.33 33.34
C VAL A 201 17.37 0.26 32.11
N PRO A 202 18.68 0.09 31.93
CA PRO A 202 19.39 0.58 30.75
C PRO A 202 19.06 -0.24 29.52
N GLY A 203 19.09 0.47 28.41
CA GLY A 203 18.75 -0.02 27.09
C GLY A 203 19.52 -1.24 26.64
N ASN A 204 18.89 -1.95 25.75
CA ASN A 204 19.62 -2.77 24.80
C ASN A 204 19.32 -2.25 23.40
N SER A 205 20.28 -1.49 22.92
CA SER A 205 20.43 -1.15 21.52
C SER A 205 20.83 -2.41 20.77
N ALA A 206 20.13 -2.72 19.70
CA ALA A 206 20.71 -3.10 18.42
C ALA A 206 19.64 -3.75 17.53
N ALA A 207 19.22 -3.02 16.51
CA ALA A 207 19.17 -3.55 15.16
C ALA A 207 18.92 -2.36 14.24
N SER A 208 19.97 -1.93 13.56
CA SER A 208 19.94 -0.96 12.48
C SER A 208 19.19 -1.57 11.28
N GLY A 209 17.87 -1.44 11.28
CA GLY A 209 17.07 -1.43 10.08
C GLY A 209 16.70 0.04 9.84
N SER A 210 17.00 0.60 8.68
CA SER A 210 16.64 1.98 8.32
C SER A 210 15.11 2.10 8.28
N GLY A 211 14.50 2.41 9.42
CA GLY A 211 13.07 2.65 9.60
C GLY A 211 12.85 3.71 10.66
N VAL A 212 11.72 4.40 10.60
CA VAL A 212 11.29 5.37 11.61
C VAL A 212 10.40 4.71 12.64
N ASN A 213 10.66 4.95 13.92
CA ASN A 213 9.82 4.50 15.01
C ASN A 213 8.75 5.54 15.26
N VAL A 214 7.50 5.18 15.15
CA VAL A 214 6.36 6.09 15.36
C VAL A 214 5.35 5.47 16.33
N THR A 215 4.49 6.32 16.87
CA THR A 215 3.35 5.87 17.66
C THR A 215 2.07 6.18 16.88
N VAL A 216 1.37 5.17 16.38
CA VAL A 216 0.11 5.34 15.63
C VAL A 216 -1.05 4.88 16.49
N ASN A 217 -2.00 5.78 16.75
CA ASN A 217 -3.18 5.51 17.62
C ASN A 217 -2.78 4.87 18.97
N GLY A 218 -1.68 5.36 19.58
CA GLY A 218 -1.15 4.86 20.84
C GLY A 218 -0.32 3.58 20.76
N LYS A 219 -0.16 2.95 19.58
CA LYS A 219 0.63 1.75 19.38
C LYS A 219 1.97 2.10 18.73
N ARG A 220 3.09 1.72 19.38
CA ARG A 220 4.43 1.90 18.78
C ARG A 220 4.65 0.89 17.66
N MET A 221 5.20 1.37 16.54
CA MET A 221 5.59 0.57 15.39
C MET A 221 6.82 1.15 14.70
N ASN A 222 7.57 0.29 14.03
CA ASN A 222 8.68 0.69 13.18
C ASN A 222 8.19 0.66 11.73
N LEU A 223 8.29 1.81 11.04
CA LEU A 223 7.90 1.95 9.64
C LEU A 223 9.18 1.92 8.80
N PRO A 224 9.31 1.01 7.82
CA PRO A 224 10.47 0.97 6.95
C PRO A 224 10.51 2.22 6.08
N LEU A 225 11.69 2.86 5.96
CA LEU A 225 11.89 3.97 5.04
C LEU A 225 11.80 3.49 3.60
N LYS A 226 11.04 4.21 2.81
CA LYS A 226 10.97 4.05 1.36
C LYS A 226 11.65 5.26 0.73
N ASP A 227 12.76 5.04 0.01
CA ASP A 227 13.55 6.10 -0.64
C ASP A 227 14.00 7.23 0.32
N ASP A 228 14.52 6.86 1.51
CA ASP A 228 14.98 7.75 2.59
C ASP A 228 13.91 8.66 3.23
N HIS A 229 12.64 8.51 2.85
CA HIS A 229 11.56 9.24 3.49
C HIS A 229 10.28 8.40 3.55
N ILE A 230 9.38 8.77 4.46
CA ILE A 230 8.04 8.23 4.60
C ILE A 230 7.08 9.40 4.75
N ILE A 231 5.93 9.32 4.10
CA ILE A 231 4.88 10.33 4.18
C ILE A 231 3.64 9.74 4.86
N PHE A 232 2.72 10.61 5.29
CA PHE A 232 1.57 10.22 6.10
C PHE A 232 0.71 9.12 5.45
N VAL A 233 0.51 9.18 4.13
CA VAL A 233 -0.31 8.18 3.42
C VAL A 233 0.29 6.77 3.46
N ASP A 234 1.61 6.64 3.60
CA ASP A 234 2.26 5.33 3.65
C ASP A 234 1.88 4.53 4.90
N ILE A 235 1.45 5.21 5.98
CA ILE A 235 1.03 4.58 7.24
C ILE A 235 -0.15 3.63 7.04
N PHE A 236 -1.06 3.95 6.12
CA PHE A 236 -2.23 3.11 5.83
C PHE A 236 -1.87 1.70 5.33
N ASN A 237 -0.62 1.50 4.85
CA ASN A 237 -0.12 0.19 4.47
C ASN A 237 0.30 -0.67 5.68
N TYR A 238 0.43 -0.06 6.87
CA TYR A 238 0.95 -0.70 8.09
C TYR A 238 -0.06 -0.77 9.23
N ILE A 239 -1.25 -0.18 9.05
CA ILE A 239 -2.33 -0.19 10.03
C ILE A 239 -3.58 -0.82 9.44
N ASP A 240 -4.36 -1.48 10.29
CA ASP A 240 -5.69 -1.97 9.92
C ASP A 240 -6.71 -0.83 10.05
N PHE A 241 -6.81 -0.01 9.00
CA PHE A 241 -7.76 1.09 8.93
C PHE A 241 -8.66 0.92 7.70
N ASP A 242 -9.91 0.51 7.93
CA ASP A 242 -10.87 0.20 6.86
C ASP A 242 -11.35 1.49 6.16
N LEU A 243 -10.73 1.79 5.02
CA LEU A 243 -11.13 2.88 4.14
C LEU A 243 -12.34 2.55 3.25
N SER A 244 -12.72 1.27 3.16
CA SER A 244 -13.82 0.82 2.28
C SER A 244 -15.20 1.14 2.86
N LYS A 245 -15.28 1.41 4.16
CA LYS A 245 -16.52 1.74 4.87
C LYS A 245 -16.39 3.09 5.57
N PRO A 246 -16.58 4.20 4.85
CA PRO A 246 -16.45 5.53 5.44
C PRO A 246 -17.48 5.71 6.56
N LYS A 247 -16.97 6.06 7.75
CA LYS A 247 -17.80 6.34 8.96
C LYS A 247 -17.90 7.84 9.27
N GLY A 248 -17.53 8.68 8.31
CA GLY A 248 -17.48 10.14 8.44
C GLY A 248 -16.31 10.74 7.66
N SER A 249 -15.81 11.88 8.11
CA SER A 249 -14.57 12.46 7.58
C SER A 249 -13.34 11.86 8.27
N ILE A 250 -12.28 11.54 7.50
CA ILE A 250 -11.02 11.12 8.10
C ILE A 250 -10.33 12.33 8.73
N VAL A 251 -9.89 12.17 9.97
CA VAL A 251 -9.01 13.11 10.65
C VAL A 251 -7.62 12.50 10.74
N LEU A 252 -6.64 13.26 10.26
CA LEU A 252 -5.24 12.92 10.30
C LEU A 252 -4.52 13.92 11.20
N LYS A 253 -3.81 13.45 12.22
CA LYS A 253 -3.02 14.30 13.11
C LYS A 253 -1.59 13.80 13.21
N LEU A 254 -0.65 14.74 13.18
CA LEU A 254 0.77 14.53 13.41
C LEU A 254 1.20 15.38 14.60
N ASN A 255 1.64 14.72 15.67
CA ASN A 255 2.04 15.39 16.92
C ASN A 255 0.94 16.33 17.46
N GLY A 256 -0.33 15.89 17.36
CA GLY A 256 -1.50 16.64 17.82
C GLY A 256 -1.98 17.77 16.91
N ARG A 257 -1.35 18.03 15.76
CA ARG A 257 -1.76 19.02 14.76
C ARG A 257 -2.39 18.33 13.55
N ASP A 258 -3.29 19.03 12.88
CA ASP A 258 -3.86 18.51 11.64
C ASP A 258 -2.78 18.31 10.60
N ALA A 259 -2.83 17.18 9.91
CA ALA A 259 -1.83 16.76 8.93
C ALA A 259 -2.46 16.45 7.57
N GLY A 260 -1.69 16.67 6.52
CA GLY A 260 -2.01 16.25 5.14
C GLY A 260 -1.48 14.85 4.84
N TYR A 261 -2.02 14.23 3.78
CA TYR A 261 -1.59 12.90 3.32
C TYR A 261 -0.12 12.85 2.89
N THR A 262 0.46 13.97 2.51
CA THR A 262 1.84 14.08 2.01
C THR A 262 2.81 14.62 3.04
N ASP A 263 2.38 14.85 4.29
CA ASP A 263 3.26 15.35 5.32
C ASP A 263 4.35 14.32 5.66
N PRO A 264 5.62 14.74 5.76
CA PRO A 264 6.72 13.83 6.05
C PRO A 264 6.67 13.36 7.51
N ILE A 265 6.89 12.08 7.70
CA ILE A 265 6.95 11.42 9.01
C ILE A 265 8.41 11.27 9.43
N LYS A 266 8.68 11.51 10.72
CA LYS A 266 10.02 11.43 11.33
C LYS A 266 10.03 10.43 12.48
N ASP A 267 11.23 10.01 12.84
CA ASP A 267 11.42 9.15 14.01
C ASP A 267 10.90 9.84 15.29
N GLY A 268 10.12 9.10 16.06
CA GLY A 268 9.50 9.58 17.30
C GLY A 268 8.12 10.25 17.12
N ASP A 269 7.61 10.40 15.90
CA ASP A 269 6.32 11.06 15.66
C ASP A 269 5.15 10.30 16.28
N VAL A 270 4.16 11.07 16.74
CA VAL A 270 2.87 10.58 17.23
C VAL A 270 1.79 10.90 16.21
N ILE A 271 1.07 9.87 15.80
CA ILE A 271 0.13 9.91 14.68
C ILE A 271 -1.23 9.41 15.16
N ASP A 272 -2.26 10.22 14.96
CA ASP A 272 -3.64 9.83 15.24
C ASP A 272 -4.46 9.82 13.94
N ILE A 273 -5.12 8.70 13.67
CA ILE A 273 -5.97 8.49 12.49
C ILE A 273 -7.31 7.96 12.96
N TYR A 274 -8.38 8.72 12.74
CA TYR A 274 -9.73 8.30 13.14
C TYR A 274 -10.82 8.90 12.26
N TRP A 275 -12.02 8.33 12.35
CA TRP A 275 -13.22 8.86 11.71
C TRP A 275 -13.89 9.90 12.62
N GLN A 276 -14.09 11.10 12.10
CA GLN A 276 -14.92 12.11 12.73
C GLN A 276 -16.37 11.93 12.25
N LYS A 277 -17.28 11.76 13.20
CA LYS A 277 -18.73 11.67 12.94
C LYS A 277 -19.33 13.04 12.65
#